data_226f82e557fa57bb3bab9c54adbf1751
#
_entry.id   226f82e557fa57bb3bab9c54adbf1751
#
_cell.length_a   1.000
_cell.length_b   1.000
_cell.length_c   1.000
_cell.angle_alpha   90.00
_cell.angle_beta   90.00
_cell.angle_gamma   90.00
#
_symmetry.space_group_name_H-M   'P 1'
#
loop_
_entity.id
_entity.type
_entity.pdbx_description
1 polymer ?
#
loop_
_entity_poly.entity_id
_entity_poly.type
_entity_poly.pdbx_seq_one_letter_code
_entity_poly.pdbx_strand_id
1 'polypeptide(L)'
;MKVKVGVSNRHIHLTRNDADILFGKDYEFKKRNDLGQPGEYACEEVVKVSTEYYEFPYVRVLGPLRDYTQVEVSHADADLLKINPPMRDSGDLENSESVYLEGPNGKIYKENCCIIATRHIHCNNASDLGHNKNDILSAVIGDKTLDNIKIKEKAGYATELHIDKVDAAAYNLENGDYIDIE
;
A
#
# COMPACT_ATOMS: atom_id res chain seq x y z
N MET A 1 10.53 22.04 0.11
CA MET A 1 10.29 21.51 1.47
C MET A 1 10.71 20.05 1.50
N LYS A 2 11.30 19.55 2.63
CA LYS A 2 11.75 18.15 2.74
C LYS A 2 10.64 17.24 3.25
N VAL A 3 10.38 16.16 2.52
CA VAL A 3 9.39 15.14 2.86
C VAL A 3 10.10 13.79 2.96
N LYS A 4 9.80 13.05 4.02
CA LYS A 4 10.35 11.71 4.26
C LYS A 4 9.75 10.71 3.27
N VAL A 5 10.56 9.76 2.82
CA VAL A 5 10.15 8.69 1.89
C VAL A 5 9.80 7.42 2.66
N GLY A 6 8.61 6.90 2.42
CA GLY A 6 8.15 5.57 2.83
C GLY A 6 8.07 4.66 1.60
N VAL A 7 8.83 3.58 1.61
CA VAL A 7 8.82 2.60 0.52
C VAL A 7 7.95 1.41 0.92
N SER A 8 6.86 1.18 0.17
CA SER A 8 5.99 0.05 0.38
C SER A 8 6.42 -1.17 -0.45
N ASN A 9 6.23 -2.35 0.12
CA ASN A 9 6.25 -3.61 -0.60
C ASN A 9 4.81 -4.09 -0.79
N ARG A 10 4.60 -5.14 -1.61
CA ARG A 10 3.29 -5.80 -1.66
C ARG A 10 2.81 -6.16 -0.26
N HIS A 11 1.54 -5.89 0.02
CA HIS A 11 0.93 -6.15 1.33
C HIS A 11 -0.57 -6.32 1.20
N ILE A 12 -1.20 -6.73 2.28
CA ILE A 12 -2.65 -6.94 2.34
C ILE A 12 -3.25 -6.32 3.59
N HIS A 13 -4.39 -5.66 3.41
CA HIS A 13 -5.30 -5.25 4.48
C HIS A 13 -6.51 -6.20 4.48
N LEU A 14 -6.97 -6.59 5.66
CA LEU A 14 -8.06 -7.55 5.80
C LEU A 14 -9.26 -6.95 6.54
N THR A 15 -10.45 -7.40 6.16
CA THR A 15 -11.63 -7.27 7.00
C THR A 15 -11.60 -8.32 8.11
N ARG A 16 -12.41 -8.14 9.16
CA ARG A 16 -12.59 -9.17 10.19
C ARG A 16 -13.10 -10.49 9.60
N ASN A 17 -14.05 -10.41 8.68
CA ASN A 17 -14.64 -11.60 8.06
C ASN A 17 -13.62 -12.41 7.25
N ASP A 18 -12.82 -11.76 6.41
CA ASP A 18 -11.79 -12.44 5.61
C ASP A 18 -10.65 -12.96 6.50
N ALA A 19 -10.28 -12.21 7.55
CA ALA A 19 -9.31 -12.67 8.55
C ALA A 19 -9.79 -13.95 9.25
N ASP A 20 -11.06 -14.04 9.61
CA ASP A 20 -11.64 -15.24 10.24
C ASP A 20 -11.59 -16.46 9.31
N ILE A 21 -11.81 -16.26 8.03
CA ILE A 21 -11.73 -17.35 7.04
C ILE A 21 -10.28 -17.82 6.88
N LEU A 22 -9.34 -16.89 6.77
CA LEU A 22 -7.94 -17.19 6.47
C LEU A 22 -7.14 -17.68 7.67
N PHE A 23 -7.45 -17.21 8.87
CA PHE A 23 -6.67 -17.45 10.09
C PHE A 23 -7.46 -18.15 11.20
N GLY A 24 -8.77 -18.18 11.13
CA GLY A 24 -9.67 -18.70 12.17
C GLY A 24 -10.47 -17.58 12.83
N LYS A 25 -11.64 -17.99 13.36
CA LYS A 25 -12.57 -17.05 14.00
C LYS A 25 -11.91 -16.28 15.13
N ASP A 26 -12.12 -14.97 15.13
CA ASP A 26 -11.61 -14.03 16.13
C ASP A 26 -10.09 -14.04 16.29
N TYR A 27 -9.36 -14.45 15.24
CA TYR A 27 -7.90 -14.48 15.28
C TYR A 27 -7.33 -13.08 15.57
N GLU A 28 -6.42 -13.01 16.52
CA GLU A 28 -5.72 -11.79 16.91
C GLU A 28 -4.34 -11.75 16.24
N PHE A 29 -4.13 -10.75 15.36
CA PHE A 29 -2.87 -10.56 14.66
C PHE A 29 -1.79 -10.04 15.61
N LYS A 30 -0.58 -10.55 15.45
CA LYS A 30 0.57 -10.15 16.25
C LYS A 30 1.31 -9.01 15.55
N LYS A 31 1.47 -7.90 16.26
CA LYS A 31 2.27 -6.79 15.76
C LYS A 31 3.75 -7.16 15.71
N ARG A 32 4.36 -6.98 14.55
CA ARG A 32 5.79 -7.11 14.31
C ARG A 32 6.51 -5.78 14.56
N ASN A 33 6.05 -4.70 13.93
CA ASN A 33 6.59 -3.34 14.07
C ASN A 33 5.57 -2.29 13.65
N ASP A 34 5.73 -1.08 14.19
CA ASP A 34 4.95 0.07 13.73
C ASP A 34 5.40 0.52 12.34
N LEU A 35 4.49 1.11 11.58
CA LEU A 35 4.73 1.74 10.29
C LEU A 35 4.84 3.26 10.42
N GLY A 36 5.13 3.95 9.31
CA GLY A 36 5.29 5.39 9.29
C GLY A 36 4.04 6.17 9.69
N GLN A 37 2.86 5.65 9.36
CA GLN A 37 1.60 6.28 9.75
C GLN A 37 1.15 5.87 11.15
N PRO A 38 0.74 6.84 12.00
CA PRO A 38 0.28 6.55 13.35
C PRO A 38 -0.86 5.54 13.40
N GLY A 39 -0.71 4.52 14.25
CA GLY A 39 -1.72 3.48 14.43
C GLY A 39 -1.67 2.35 13.40
N GLU A 40 -0.87 2.46 12.35
CA GLU A 40 -0.65 1.39 11.38
C GLU A 40 0.58 0.55 11.77
N TYR A 41 0.50 -0.75 11.51
CA TYR A 41 1.58 -1.68 11.87
C TYR A 41 1.64 -2.87 10.90
N ALA A 42 2.84 -3.44 10.76
CA ALA A 42 3.03 -4.72 10.10
C ALA A 42 2.77 -5.85 11.10
N CYS A 43 2.03 -6.87 10.66
CA CYS A 43 1.79 -8.08 11.45
C CYS A 43 2.91 -9.11 11.23
N GLU A 44 3.03 -10.08 12.12
CA GLU A 44 3.90 -11.26 11.91
C GLU A 44 3.34 -12.17 10.82
N GLU A 45 2.02 -12.17 10.66
CA GLU A 45 1.28 -13.02 9.75
C GLU A 45 1.44 -12.58 8.30
N VAL A 46 1.38 -13.58 7.43
CA VAL A 46 1.42 -13.44 5.98
C VAL A 46 0.28 -14.22 5.34
N VAL A 47 -0.11 -13.80 4.15
CA VAL A 47 -1.10 -14.45 3.30
C VAL A 47 -0.45 -14.79 1.98
N LYS A 48 -0.72 -15.97 1.42
CA LYS A 48 -0.37 -16.26 0.04
C LYS A 48 -1.36 -15.56 -0.88
N VAL A 49 -0.83 -14.79 -1.81
CA VAL A 49 -1.60 -14.12 -2.88
C VAL A 49 -1.23 -14.77 -4.20
N SER A 50 -2.21 -15.22 -4.96
CA SER A 50 -1.95 -15.95 -6.19
C SER A 50 -3.00 -15.74 -7.27
N THR A 51 -2.58 -16.02 -8.50
CA THR A 51 -3.44 -16.29 -9.65
C THR A 51 -3.14 -17.69 -10.16
N GLU A 52 -3.72 -18.10 -11.29
CA GLU A 52 -3.36 -19.36 -11.97
C GLU A 52 -1.94 -19.34 -12.58
N TYR A 53 -1.30 -18.15 -12.66
CA TYR A 53 -0.01 -17.98 -13.34
C TYR A 53 1.16 -17.85 -12.37
N TYR A 54 0.94 -17.28 -11.20
CA TYR A 54 2.01 -17.00 -10.24
C TYR A 54 1.49 -16.91 -8.81
N GLU A 55 2.38 -17.14 -7.83
CA GLU A 55 2.06 -16.99 -6.41
C GLU A 55 3.14 -16.23 -5.65
N PHE A 56 2.70 -15.36 -4.76
CA PHE A 56 3.52 -14.76 -3.71
C PHE A 56 3.16 -15.42 -2.38
N PRO A 57 4.02 -16.31 -1.84
CA PRO A 57 3.67 -17.11 -0.66
C PRO A 57 3.64 -16.30 0.64
N TYR A 58 4.28 -15.13 0.69
CA TYR A 58 4.49 -14.36 1.92
C TYR A 58 4.15 -12.89 1.75
N VAL A 59 2.87 -12.58 1.56
CA VAL A 59 2.38 -11.20 1.51
C VAL A 59 2.01 -10.75 2.91
N ARG A 60 2.67 -9.69 3.40
CA ARG A 60 2.53 -9.20 4.77
C ARG A 60 1.13 -8.64 5.02
N VAL A 61 0.52 -9.08 6.13
CA VAL A 61 -0.71 -8.45 6.65
C VAL A 61 -0.33 -7.16 7.37
N LEU A 62 -1.04 -6.08 7.04
CA LEU A 62 -0.94 -4.81 7.74
C LEU A 62 -2.20 -4.60 8.60
N GLY A 63 -1.99 -4.15 9.82
CA GLY A 63 -3.04 -3.80 10.75
C GLY A 63 -3.17 -2.28 10.95
N PRO A 64 -4.26 -1.86 11.55
CA PRO A 64 -5.40 -2.63 12.04
C PRO A 64 -6.30 -3.19 10.92
N LEU A 65 -7.25 -4.07 11.28
CA LEU A 65 -8.27 -4.54 10.34
C LEU A 65 -9.06 -3.36 9.78
N ARG A 66 -9.50 -3.48 8.53
CA ARG A 66 -10.24 -2.46 7.80
C ARG A 66 -11.65 -2.93 7.42
N ASP A 67 -12.46 -2.00 6.91
CA ASP A 67 -13.80 -2.30 6.39
C ASP A 67 -13.77 -2.94 4.99
N TYR A 68 -12.59 -3.06 4.40
CA TYR A 68 -12.37 -3.69 3.09
C TYR A 68 -11.09 -4.52 3.10
N THR A 69 -11.08 -5.59 2.31
CA THR A 69 -9.87 -6.36 2.03
C THR A 69 -9.21 -5.81 0.76
N GLN A 70 -7.94 -5.44 0.86
CA GLN A 70 -7.20 -4.81 -0.22
C GLN A 70 -5.79 -5.39 -0.31
N VAL A 71 -5.43 -5.82 -1.51
CA VAL A 71 -4.07 -6.22 -1.87
C VAL A 71 -3.44 -5.08 -2.66
N GLU A 72 -2.29 -4.60 -2.23
CA GLU A 72 -1.49 -3.64 -2.97
C GLU A 72 -0.27 -4.33 -3.57
N VAL A 73 -0.08 -4.14 -4.86
CA VAL A 73 1.03 -4.70 -5.62
C VAL A 73 1.71 -3.61 -6.44
N SER A 74 2.97 -3.85 -6.83
CA SER A 74 3.65 -3.02 -7.82
C SER A 74 3.26 -3.46 -9.25
N HIS A 75 3.61 -2.65 -10.25
CA HIS A 75 3.47 -3.05 -11.66
C HIS A 75 4.23 -4.34 -11.96
N ALA A 76 5.45 -4.50 -11.42
CA ALA A 76 6.25 -5.71 -11.61
C ALA A 76 5.59 -6.96 -10.99
N ASP A 77 4.98 -6.82 -9.81
CA ASP A 77 4.21 -7.90 -9.19
C ASP A 77 2.98 -8.28 -10.03
N ALA A 78 2.26 -7.28 -10.55
CA ALA A 78 1.09 -7.48 -11.41
C ALA A 78 1.45 -8.22 -12.70
N ASP A 79 2.59 -7.90 -13.31
CA ASP A 79 3.09 -8.59 -14.50
C ASP A 79 3.35 -10.09 -14.24
N LEU A 80 3.91 -10.42 -13.08
CA LEU A 80 4.11 -11.83 -12.68
C LEU A 80 2.77 -12.55 -12.47
N LEU A 81 1.82 -11.90 -11.80
CA LEU A 81 0.48 -12.44 -11.59
C LEU A 81 -0.38 -12.48 -12.86
N LYS A 82 0.07 -11.82 -13.94
CA LYS A 82 -0.67 -11.64 -15.21
C LYS A 82 -2.04 -11.00 -15.01
N ILE A 83 -2.11 -9.97 -14.19
CA ILE A 83 -3.28 -9.12 -13.96
C ILE A 83 -2.95 -7.66 -14.29
N ASN A 84 -3.98 -6.84 -14.43
CA ASN A 84 -3.83 -5.43 -14.73
C ASN A 84 -4.58 -4.55 -13.69
N PRO A 85 -4.09 -4.49 -12.44
CA PRO A 85 -4.76 -3.74 -11.40
C PRO A 85 -4.78 -2.24 -11.74
N PRO A 86 -5.89 -1.54 -11.51
CA PRO A 86 -5.93 -0.10 -11.69
C PRO A 86 -5.10 0.61 -10.63
N MET A 87 -4.56 1.77 -10.99
CA MET A 87 -3.96 2.70 -10.01
C MET A 87 -5.07 3.41 -9.27
N ARG A 88 -5.16 3.20 -7.96
CA ARG A 88 -6.26 3.71 -7.12
C ARG A 88 -5.76 4.21 -5.77
N ASP A 89 -6.55 5.04 -5.16
CA ASP A 89 -6.45 5.32 -3.73
C ASP A 89 -6.94 4.13 -2.92
N SER A 90 -6.37 3.91 -1.74
CA SER A 90 -6.83 2.87 -0.80
C SER A 90 -8.33 2.98 -0.54
N GLY A 91 -9.03 1.87 -0.65
CA GLY A 91 -10.48 1.76 -0.49
C GLY A 91 -11.28 1.96 -1.78
N ASP A 92 -10.69 2.47 -2.84
CA ASP A 92 -11.32 2.57 -4.17
C ASP A 92 -11.08 1.28 -4.95
N LEU A 93 -11.94 0.29 -4.71
CA LEU A 93 -11.76 -1.08 -5.19
C LEU A 93 -12.73 -1.49 -6.30
N GLU A 94 -13.65 -0.63 -6.68
CA GLU A 94 -14.65 -0.94 -7.72
C GLU A 94 -13.97 -1.30 -9.05
N ASN A 95 -14.32 -2.46 -9.60
CA ASN A 95 -13.73 -3.00 -10.82
C ASN A 95 -12.19 -3.15 -10.79
N SER A 96 -11.62 -3.32 -9.59
CA SER A 96 -10.21 -3.70 -9.46
C SER A 96 -10.01 -5.20 -9.73
N GLU A 97 -8.77 -5.66 -9.69
CA GLU A 97 -8.45 -7.05 -9.97
C GLU A 97 -8.79 -7.98 -8.81
N SER A 98 -8.95 -9.26 -9.15
CA SER A 98 -9.31 -10.33 -8.23
C SER A 98 -8.18 -11.33 -8.11
N VAL A 99 -7.95 -11.85 -6.90
CA VAL A 99 -6.88 -12.82 -6.62
C VAL A 99 -7.33 -13.87 -5.62
N TYR A 100 -6.61 -14.99 -5.58
CA TYR A 100 -6.73 -15.98 -4.52
C TYR A 100 -5.93 -15.53 -3.30
N LEU A 101 -6.54 -15.66 -2.13
CA LEU A 101 -5.93 -15.42 -0.82
C LEU A 101 -5.94 -16.74 -0.05
N GLU A 102 -4.80 -17.14 0.51
CA GLU A 102 -4.70 -18.37 1.28
C GLU A 102 -3.93 -18.09 2.58
N GLY A 103 -4.55 -18.43 3.69
CA GLY A 103 -3.99 -18.42 5.01
C GLY A 103 -3.90 -19.84 5.61
N PRO A 104 -3.46 -19.99 6.86
CA PRO A 104 -3.30 -21.31 7.48
C PRO A 104 -4.62 -22.06 7.70
N ASN A 105 -5.75 -21.36 7.72
CA ASN A 105 -7.08 -21.93 8.03
C ASN A 105 -8.02 -22.00 6.83
N GLY A 106 -7.73 -21.33 5.73
CA GLY A 106 -8.63 -21.32 4.57
C GLY A 106 -8.08 -20.57 3.37
N LYS A 107 -8.84 -20.67 2.28
CA LYS A 107 -8.57 -20.03 1.00
C LYS A 107 -9.84 -19.42 0.44
N ILE A 108 -9.73 -18.21 -0.10
CA ILE A 108 -10.82 -17.51 -0.78
C ILE A 108 -10.35 -16.95 -2.13
N TYR A 109 -11.27 -16.86 -3.09
CA TYR A 109 -11.11 -16.02 -4.27
C TYR A 109 -11.76 -14.68 -3.96
N LYS A 110 -10.95 -13.64 -3.86
CA LYS A 110 -11.44 -12.31 -3.50
C LYS A 110 -11.56 -11.44 -4.74
N GLU A 111 -12.80 -11.08 -5.06
CA GLU A 111 -13.10 -10.21 -6.18
C GLU A 111 -12.87 -8.74 -5.81
N ASN A 112 -12.45 -7.94 -6.81
CA ASN A 112 -12.30 -6.49 -6.69
C ASN A 112 -11.50 -6.07 -5.46
N CYS A 113 -10.29 -6.61 -5.28
CA CYS A 113 -9.49 -6.36 -4.09
C CYS A 113 -8.05 -5.95 -4.36
N CYS A 114 -7.59 -6.04 -5.60
CA CYS A 114 -6.19 -5.81 -5.93
C CYS A 114 -6.01 -4.54 -6.75
N ILE A 115 -5.18 -3.63 -6.23
CA ILE A 115 -4.86 -2.34 -6.84
C ILE A 115 -3.34 -2.10 -6.85
N ILE A 116 -2.93 -1.13 -7.65
CA ILE A 116 -1.65 -0.44 -7.53
C ILE A 116 -1.94 0.89 -6.84
N ALA A 117 -1.29 1.15 -5.71
CA ALA A 117 -1.51 2.40 -4.99
C ALA A 117 -0.96 3.60 -5.79
N THR A 118 -1.73 4.66 -5.87
CA THR A 118 -1.24 5.94 -6.40
C THR A 118 -0.11 6.46 -5.52
N ARG A 119 0.91 7.07 -6.13
CA ARG A 119 1.93 7.81 -5.38
C ARG A 119 1.26 8.93 -4.61
N HIS A 120 1.58 9.07 -3.34
CA HIS A 120 0.94 10.10 -2.55
C HIS A 120 1.80 10.56 -1.38
N ILE A 121 1.58 11.81 -0.97
CA ILE A 121 2.11 12.33 0.28
C ILE A 121 0.97 12.38 1.28
N HIS A 122 1.10 11.65 2.38
CA HIS A 122 0.28 11.85 3.56
C HIS A 122 0.70 13.13 4.26
N CYS A 123 -0.26 13.91 4.76
CA CYS A 123 0.01 15.07 5.62
C CYS A 123 -1.17 15.34 6.56
N ASN A 124 -0.87 15.95 7.69
CA ASN A 124 -1.91 16.40 8.62
C ASN A 124 -2.68 17.60 8.07
N ASN A 125 -1.97 18.48 7.36
CA ASN A 125 -2.53 19.69 6.77
C ASN A 125 -1.77 20.02 5.49
N ALA A 126 -2.43 20.05 4.35
CA ALA A 126 -1.83 20.27 3.04
C ALA A 126 -1.22 21.68 2.90
N SER A 127 -1.80 22.68 3.57
CA SER A 127 -1.27 24.03 3.54
C SER A 127 0.12 24.18 4.17
N ASP A 128 0.52 23.28 5.08
CA ASP A 128 1.87 23.24 5.64
C ASP A 128 2.91 22.87 4.59
N LEU A 129 2.48 22.22 3.51
CA LEU A 129 3.28 21.87 2.33
C LEU A 129 3.18 22.90 1.21
N GLY A 130 2.40 23.97 1.38
CA GLY A 130 2.11 24.98 0.35
C GLY A 130 1.12 24.51 -0.72
N HIS A 131 0.37 23.45 -0.46
CA HIS A 131 -0.58 22.82 -1.39
C HIS A 131 -1.98 22.72 -0.81
N ASN A 132 -2.92 22.25 -1.63
CA ASN A 132 -4.27 21.91 -1.21
C ASN A 132 -4.46 20.39 -1.18
N LYS A 133 -5.46 19.95 -0.42
CA LYS A 133 -5.88 18.55 -0.42
C LYS A 133 -6.25 18.10 -1.85
N ASN A 134 -5.76 16.93 -2.24
CA ASN A 134 -5.90 16.32 -3.56
C ASN A 134 -5.13 17.00 -4.70
N ASP A 135 -4.30 18.01 -4.44
CA ASP A 135 -3.37 18.51 -5.45
C ASP A 135 -2.47 17.36 -5.95
N ILE A 136 -2.11 17.43 -7.22
CA ILE A 136 -1.16 16.51 -7.84
C ILE A 136 0.08 17.32 -8.16
N LEU A 137 1.20 16.86 -7.68
CA LEU A 137 2.49 17.51 -7.83
C LEU A 137 3.55 16.57 -8.42
N SER A 138 4.69 17.13 -8.74
CA SER A 138 5.89 16.42 -9.17
C SER A 138 7.05 16.80 -8.28
N ALA A 139 7.98 15.89 -8.07
CA ALA A 139 9.22 16.15 -7.33
C ALA A 139 10.43 15.87 -8.19
N VAL A 140 11.41 16.76 -8.16
CA VAL A 140 12.71 16.57 -8.85
C VAL A 140 13.65 15.82 -7.92
N ILE A 141 14.14 14.67 -8.38
CA ILE A 141 15.04 13.79 -7.62
C ILE A 141 16.29 13.56 -8.47
N GLY A 142 17.38 14.28 -8.16
CA GLY A 142 18.56 14.30 -9.01
C GLY A 142 18.26 14.87 -10.40
N ASP A 143 18.45 14.08 -11.43
CA ASP A 143 18.17 14.42 -12.84
C ASP A 143 16.82 13.92 -13.35
N LYS A 144 15.99 13.33 -12.48
CA LYS A 144 14.69 12.72 -12.81
C LYS A 144 13.54 13.45 -12.13
N THR A 145 12.35 13.34 -12.72
CA THR A 145 11.11 13.86 -12.15
C THR A 145 10.19 12.70 -11.77
N LEU A 146 9.77 12.68 -10.52
CA LEU A 146 8.73 11.78 -10.01
C LEU A 146 7.38 12.50 -10.11
N ASP A 147 6.56 12.08 -11.04
CA ASP A 147 5.27 12.70 -11.35
C ASP A 147 4.09 12.02 -10.65
N ASN A 148 2.93 12.69 -10.72
CA ASN A 148 1.64 12.17 -10.26
C ASN A 148 1.63 11.82 -8.76
N ILE A 149 2.18 12.68 -7.94
CA ILE A 149 2.16 12.55 -6.49
C ILE A 149 0.92 13.29 -5.95
N LYS A 150 -0.02 12.57 -5.38
CA LYS A 150 -1.25 13.14 -4.83
C LYS A 150 -1.08 13.55 -3.37
N ILE A 151 -1.55 14.73 -3.00
CA ILE A 151 -1.61 15.16 -1.59
C ILE A 151 -2.83 14.53 -0.91
N LYS A 152 -2.59 13.75 0.14
CA LYS A 152 -3.61 13.13 0.98
C LYS A 152 -3.60 13.73 2.38
N GLU A 153 -4.55 14.63 2.62
CA GLU A 153 -4.72 15.27 3.91
C GLU A 153 -5.71 14.52 4.80
N LYS A 154 -5.29 14.25 6.01
CA LYS A 154 -6.15 13.77 7.09
C LYS A 154 -5.51 14.10 8.43
N ALA A 155 -6.32 14.60 9.36
CA ALA A 155 -5.86 14.87 10.73
C ALA A 155 -5.18 13.64 11.36
N GLY A 156 -3.99 13.83 11.90
CA GLY A 156 -3.19 12.80 12.53
C GLY A 156 -2.22 12.06 11.59
N TYR A 157 -2.24 12.34 10.30
CA TYR A 157 -1.21 11.77 9.39
C TYR A 157 0.18 12.38 9.65
N ALA A 158 1.18 11.53 9.65
CA ALA A 158 2.57 11.97 9.53
C ALA A 158 2.87 12.35 8.08
N THR A 159 3.69 13.40 7.88
CA THR A 159 4.10 13.83 6.53
C THR A 159 5.10 12.84 5.95
N GLU A 160 4.67 12.10 4.95
CA GLU A 160 5.48 11.04 4.32
C GLU A 160 5.02 10.79 2.88
N LEU A 161 5.99 10.77 1.95
CA LEU A 161 5.76 10.29 0.58
C LEU A 161 5.71 8.77 0.57
N HIS A 162 4.67 8.20 0.00
CA HIS A 162 4.53 6.77 -0.20
C HIS A 162 4.73 6.41 -1.68
N ILE A 163 5.72 5.57 -1.94
CA ILE A 163 6.05 4.99 -3.24
C ILE A 163 6.28 3.49 -3.09
N ASP A 164 6.17 2.75 -4.19
CA ASP A 164 6.50 1.33 -4.20
C ASP A 164 8.00 1.07 -4.43
N LYS A 165 8.39 -0.19 -4.36
CA LYS A 165 9.78 -0.61 -4.57
C LYS A 165 10.30 -0.35 -5.99
N VAL A 166 9.42 -0.36 -6.99
CA VAL A 166 9.81 -0.11 -8.39
C VAL A 166 10.17 1.35 -8.55
N ASP A 167 9.33 2.25 -8.03
CA ASP A 167 9.64 3.67 -7.98
C ASP A 167 10.90 3.96 -7.18
N ALA A 168 11.01 3.39 -5.97
CA ALA A 168 12.19 3.56 -5.13
C ALA A 168 13.48 3.18 -5.87
N ALA A 169 13.50 2.04 -6.55
CA ALA A 169 14.63 1.60 -7.35
C ALA A 169 14.91 2.52 -8.55
N ALA A 170 13.87 2.99 -9.26
CA ALA A 170 14.00 3.86 -10.42
C ALA A 170 14.60 5.23 -10.07
N TYR A 171 14.33 5.74 -8.88
CA TYR A 171 14.80 7.02 -8.38
C TYR A 171 15.94 6.92 -7.36
N ASN A 172 16.46 5.72 -7.13
CA ASN A 172 17.55 5.43 -6.17
C ASN A 172 17.22 5.97 -4.77
N LEU A 173 16.00 5.71 -4.31
CA LEU A 173 15.50 6.08 -2.99
C LEU A 173 15.40 4.87 -2.08
N GLU A 174 15.64 5.10 -0.80
CA GLU A 174 15.46 4.10 0.25
C GLU A 174 14.41 4.58 1.27
N ASN A 175 13.85 3.63 2.01
CA ASN A 175 12.92 3.95 3.08
C ASN A 175 13.60 4.81 4.15
N GLY A 176 13.03 5.97 4.44
CA GLY A 176 13.58 6.93 5.38
C GLY A 176 14.37 8.06 4.76
N ASP A 177 14.65 8.03 3.46
CA ASP A 177 15.24 9.15 2.73
C ASP A 177 14.34 10.39 2.78
N TYR A 178 14.89 11.52 2.33
CA TYR A 178 14.16 12.77 2.21
C TYR A 178 14.27 13.32 0.80
N ILE A 179 13.17 13.76 0.24
CA ILE A 179 13.12 14.49 -1.03
C ILE A 179 12.64 15.91 -0.81
N ASP A 180 13.00 16.80 -1.72
CA ASP A 180 12.43 18.15 -1.77
C ASP A 180 11.23 18.17 -2.70
N ILE A 181 10.12 18.75 -2.21
CA ILE A 181 8.94 19.09 -3.01
C ILE A 181 8.85 20.61 -3.14
N GLU A 182 8.42 21.07 -4.31
CA GLU A 182 8.19 22.51 -4.62
C GLU A 182 6.75 22.90 -4.32
#